data_1604615f643dcb18a0970a595616f1c7
#
_entry.id   1604615f643dcb18a0970a595616f1c7
#
_cell.length_a   1.000
_cell.length_b   1.000
_cell.length_c   1.000
_cell.angle_alpha   90.00
_cell.angle_beta   90.00
_cell.angle_gamma   90.00
#
_symmetry.space_group_name_H-M   'P 1'
#
loop_
_entity.id
_entity.type
_entity.pdbx_description
1 polymer ?
#
loop_
_entity_poly.entity_id
_entity_poly.type
_entity_poly.pdbx_seq_one_letter_code
_entity_poly.pdbx_strand_id
1 'polypeptide(L)'
;MQLLYINADFDENGLETKIYDSIESFVQDRIGIAYSLLELEAFANEDDEDEEYLDEVFVLNLLKSGSHEGEWSTEEVWLIEDGKLSQGI
;
A
#
# COMPACT_ATOMS: atom_id res chain seq x y z
N MET A 1 12.17 8.07 -5.96
CA MET A 1 10.86 8.19 -5.30
C MET A 1 10.82 7.33 -4.06
N GLN A 2 10.36 7.89 -2.96
CA GLN A 2 10.19 7.17 -1.71
C GLN A 2 8.71 7.07 -1.38
N LEU A 3 8.36 6.18 -0.46
CA LEU A 3 6.99 5.98 -0.04
C LEU A 3 6.92 6.08 1.48
N LEU A 4 5.99 6.89 1.99
CA LEU A 4 5.71 6.99 3.40
C LEU A 4 4.42 6.22 3.71
N TYR A 5 4.51 5.29 4.64
CA TYR A 5 3.38 4.50 5.09
C TYR A 5 3.03 4.90 6.52
N ILE A 6 1.77 5.16 6.76
CA ILE A 6 1.27 5.53 8.08
C ILE A 6 0.15 4.57 8.47
N ASN A 7 0.26 3.98 9.64
CA ASN A 7 -0.79 3.14 10.20
C ASN A 7 -1.20 3.70 11.55
N ALA A 8 -2.47 4.00 11.70
CA ALA A 8 -3.05 4.46 12.95
C ALA A 8 -3.97 3.39 13.51
N ASP A 9 -3.60 2.83 14.65
CA ASP A 9 -4.36 1.78 15.31
C ASP A 9 -5.25 2.43 16.39
N PHE A 10 -6.56 2.33 16.22
CA PHE A 10 -7.51 2.95 17.12
C PHE A 10 -7.58 2.25 18.48
N ASP A 11 -7.33 0.94 18.50
CA ASP A 11 -7.46 0.14 19.69
C ASP A 11 -6.34 0.39 20.69
N GLU A 12 -5.13 0.56 20.19
CA GLU A 12 -3.96 0.78 21.02
C GLU A 12 -3.50 2.23 21.05
N ASN A 13 -4.19 3.11 20.37
CA ASN A 13 -3.79 4.50 20.19
C ASN A 13 -2.37 4.61 19.63
N GLY A 14 -1.97 3.62 18.83
CA GLY A 14 -0.65 3.57 18.24
C GLY A 14 -0.59 4.25 16.88
N LEU A 15 0.52 4.90 16.62
CA LEU A 15 0.79 5.46 15.31
C LEU A 15 2.13 4.89 14.83
N GLU A 16 2.10 4.21 13.71
CA GLU A 16 3.30 3.63 13.11
C GLU A 16 3.57 4.29 11.77
N THR A 17 4.81 4.70 11.56
CA THR A 17 5.24 5.29 10.30
C THR A 17 6.48 4.58 9.80
N LYS A 18 6.56 4.36 8.49
CA LYS A 18 7.72 3.77 7.84
C LYS A 18 7.97 4.45 6.51
N ILE A 19 9.23 4.58 6.14
CA ILE A 19 9.63 5.11 4.84
C ILE A 19 10.30 3.99 4.07
N TYR A 20 9.84 3.78 2.84
CA TYR A 20 10.38 2.77 1.94
C TYR A 20 11.06 3.46 0.76
N ASP A 21 12.12 2.83 0.26
CA ASP A 21 12.88 3.40 -0.86
C ASP A 21 12.15 3.30 -2.20
N SER A 22 11.18 2.39 -2.28
CA SER A 22 10.45 2.14 -3.52
C SER A 22 9.11 1.49 -3.23
N ILE A 23 8.25 1.46 -4.24
CA ILE A 23 6.97 0.75 -4.14
C ILE A 23 7.22 -0.74 -3.92
N GLU A 24 8.21 -1.31 -4.62
CA GLU A 24 8.54 -2.73 -4.50
C GLU A 24 8.95 -3.09 -3.07
N SER A 25 9.69 -2.22 -2.40
CA SER A 25 10.10 -2.46 -1.00
C SER A 25 8.89 -2.48 -0.07
N PHE A 26 7.94 -1.60 -0.28
CA PHE A 26 6.72 -1.57 0.50
C PHE A 26 5.91 -2.85 0.28
N VAL A 27 5.75 -3.26 -0.97
CA VAL A 27 4.99 -4.46 -1.31
C VAL A 27 5.65 -5.71 -0.71
N GLN A 28 6.99 -5.78 -0.77
CA GLN A 28 7.71 -6.91 -0.21
C GLN A 28 7.49 -7.01 1.31
N ASP A 29 7.52 -5.90 2.01
CA ASP A 29 7.29 -5.91 3.46
C ASP A 29 5.85 -6.31 3.79
N ARG A 30 4.91 -5.96 2.92
CA ARG A 30 3.49 -6.21 3.15
C ARG A 30 3.07 -7.64 2.83
N ILE A 31 3.49 -8.18 1.70
CA ILE A 31 3.03 -9.50 1.23
C ILE A 31 4.15 -10.48 0.89
N GLY A 32 5.41 -10.12 1.16
CA GLY A 32 6.53 -11.03 1.03
C GLY A 32 7.19 -11.10 -0.34
N ILE A 33 6.66 -10.44 -1.35
CA ILE A 33 7.22 -10.43 -2.70
C ILE A 33 7.27 -9.00 -3.21
N ALA A 34 8.39 -8.61 -3.80
CA ALA A 34 8.64 -7.25 -4.26
C ALA A 34 8.01 -7.01 -5.65
N TYR A 35 6.69 -7.02 -5.71
CA TYR A 35 6.00 -6.73 -6.98
C TYR A 35 6.12 -5.26 -7.35
N SER A 36 6.24 -4.98 -8.64
CA SER A 36 6.14 -3.62 -9.15
C SER A 36 4.67 -3.23 -9.30
N LEU A 37 4.43 -1.95 -9.53
CA LEU A 37 3.07 -1.46 -9.76
C LEU A 37 2.42 -2.16 -10.96
N LEU A 38 3.19 -2.33 -12.04
CA LEU A 38 2.68 -3.01 -13.23
C LEU A 38 2.30 -4.46 -12.95
N GLU A 39 3.09 -5.14 -12.13
CA GLU A 39 2.79 -6.52 -11.76
C GLU A 39 1.52 -6.59 -10.91
N LEU A 40 1.33 -5.66 -9.98
CA LEU A 40 0.12 -5.60 -9.19
C LEU A 40 -1.11 -5.34 -10.08
N GLU A 41 -0.99 -4.46 -11.05
CA GLU A 41 -2.06 -4.19 -11.99
C GLU A 41 -2.41 -5.41 -12.83
N ALA A 42 -1.41 -6.21 -13.20
CA ALA A 42 -1.64 -7.45 -13.92
C ALA A 42 -2.44 -8.44 -13.08
N PHE A 43 -2.13 -8.57 -11.80
CA PHE A 43 -2.90 -9.43 -10.91
C PHE A 43 -4.34 -8.96 -10.77
N ALA A 44 -4.55 -7.65 -10.67
CA ALA A 44 -5.90 -7.11 -10.55
C ALA A 44 -6.73 -7.39 -11.81
N ASN A 45 -6.11 -7.38 -12.98
CA ASN A 45 -6.79 -7.69 -14.22
C ASN A 45 -7.12 -9.17 -14.35
N GLU A 46 -6.30 -10.03 -13.73
CA GLU A 46 -6.51 -11.48 -13.73
C GLU A 46 -7.40 -11.96 -12.59
N ASP A 47 -7.58 -11.13 -11.58
CA ASP A 47 -8.40 -11.47 -10.42
C ASP A 47 -9.86 -11.42 -10.83
N ASP A 48 -10.34 -12.55 -11.31
CA ASP A 48 -11.68 -12.68 -11.84
C ASP A 48 -12.67 -12.97 -10.70
N GLU A 49 -12.95 -14.21 -10.43
CA GLU A 49 -13.92 -14.59 -9.41
C GLU A 49 -13.33 -15.44 -8.28
N ASP A 50 -12.10 -15.88 -8.45
CA ASP A 50 -11.50 -16.84 -7.54
C ASP A 50 -10.85 -16.23 -6.31
N GLU A 51 -10.78 -14.90 -6.23
CA GLU A 51 -10.17 -14.19 -5.12
C GLU A 51 -8.73 -14.66 -4.83
N GLU A 52 -8.05 -15.14 -5.86
CA GLU A 52 -6.72 -15.73 -5.73
C GLU A 52 -5.65 -14.69 -5.36
N TYR A 53 -5.88 -13.43 -5.74
CA TYR A 53 -4.91 -12.36 -5.54
C TYR A 53 -5.45 -11.26 -4.62
N LEU A 54 -6.12 -11.65 -3.53
CA LEU A 54 -6.71 -10.69 -2.60
C LEU A 54 -5.69 -9.70 -2.03
N ASP A 55 -4.54 -10.21 -1.61
CA ASP A 55 -3.52 -9.35 -1.00
C ASP A 55 -2.93 -8.40 -2.02
N GLU A 56 -2.68 -8.88 -3.23
CA GLU A 56 -2.12 -8.06 -4.31
C GLU A 56 -3.10 -6.96 -4.71
N VAL A 57 -4.37 -7.31 -4.86
CA VAL A 57 -5.40 -6.33 -5.21
C VAL A 57 -5.61 -5.32 -4.10
N PHE A 58 -5.60 -5.75 -2.85
CA PHE A 58 -5.73 -4.85 -1.71
C PHE A 58 -4.59 -3.83 -1.68
N VAL A 59 -3.35 -4.30 -1.84
CA VAL A 59 -2.19 -3.43 -1.85
C VAL A 59 -2.24 -2.45 -3.02
N LEU A 60 -2.65 -2.92 -4.19
CA LEU A 60 -2.81 -2.05 -5.35
C LEU A 60 -3.82 -0.94 -5.09
N ASN A 61 -4.96 -1.29 -4.53
CA ASN A 61 -6.00 -0.30 -4.23
C ASN A 61 -5.53 0.70 -3.17
N LEU A 62 -4.79 0.24 -2.17
CA LEU A 62 -4.21 1.11 -1.17
C LEU A 62 -3.22 2.09 -1.80
N LEU A 63 -2.36 1.60 -2.69
CA LEU A 63 -1.40 2.46 -3.40
C LEU A 63 -2.09 3.49 -4.28
N LYS A 64 -3.15 3.12 -4.97
CA LYS A 64 -3.86 4.03 -5.87
C LYS A 64 -4.68 5.07 -5.12
N SER A 65 -5.42 4.67 -4.10
CA SER A 65 -6.26 5.59 -3.35
C SER A 65 -5.47 6.39 -2.33
N GLY A 66 -4.38 5.83 -1.83
CA GLY A 66 -3.55 6.46 -0.81
C GLY A 66 -4.05 6.28 0.60
N SER A 67 -5.18 5.61 0.80
CA SER A 67 -5.69 5.38 2.15
C SER A 67 -6.67 4.21 2.17
N HIS A 68 -6.79 3.62 3.35
CA HIS A 68 -7.78 2.58 3.61
C HIS A 68 -8.26 2.77 5.05
N GLU A 69 -9.57 2.87 5.20
CA GLU A 69 -10.18 3.01 6.51
C GLU A 69 -10.80 1.67 6.91
N GLY A 70 -10.18 1.02 7.88
CA GLY A 70 -10.67 -0.23 8.42
C GLY A 70 -11.48 -0.01 9.68
N GLU A 71 -11.97 -1.11 10.26
CA GLU A 71 -12.78 -1.06 11.46
C GLU A 71 -11.97 -0.66 12.70
N TRP A 72 -10.73 -1.10 12.76
CA TRP A 72 -9.87 -0.91 13.93
C TRP A 72 -8.65 -0.05 13.68
N SER A 73 -8.39 0.28 12.43
CA SER A 73 -7.20 1.05 12.06
C SER A 73 -7.39 1.74 10.72
N THR A 74 -6.57 2.76 10.48
CA THR A 74 -6.48 3.38 9.16
C THR A 74 -5.07 3.23 8.63
N GLU A 75 -4.95 3.16 7.31
CA GLU A 75 -3.66 3.11 6.63
C GLU A 75 -3.60 4.24 5.61
N GLU A 76 -2.45 4.89 5.50
CA GLU A 76 -2.21 5.93 4.50
C GLU A 76 -0.91 5.68 3.79
N VAL A 77 -0.88 5.95 2.50
CA VAL A 77 0.31 5.82 1.67
C VAL A 77 0.55 7.15 0.96
N TRP A 78 1.72 7.71 1.16
CA TRP A 78 2.13 8.97 0.56
C TRP A 78 3.39 8.75 -0.25
N LEU A 79 3.43 9.30 -1.44
CA LEU A 79 4.62 9.26 -2.29
C LEU A 79 5.44 10.53 -2.05
N ILE A 80 6.75 10.35 -1.92
CA ILE A 80 7.69 11.45 -1.71
C ILE A 80 8.54 11.59 -2.96
N GLU A 81 8.42 12.71 -3.64
CA GLU A 81 9.17 12.97 -4.85
C GLU A 81 9.57 14.45 -4.88
N ASP A 82 10.87 14.72 -5.01
CA ASP A 82 11.42 16.07 -5.04
C ASP A 82 10.96 16.93 -3.84
N GLY A 83 10.87 16.31 -2.67
CA GLY A 83 10.46 17.00 -1.45
C GLY A 83 8.97 17.28 -1.35
N LYS A 84 8.17 16.70 -2.24
CA LYS A 84 6.72 16.87 -2.24
C LYS A 84 6.03 15.58 -1.88
N LEU A 85 4.92 15.69 -1.15
CA LEU A 85 4.08 14.57 -0.76
C LEU A 85 2.84 14.52 -1.63
N SER A 86 2.51 13.31 -2.11
CA SER A 86 1.26 13.06 -2.85
C SER A 86 0.61 11.83 -2.26
N GLN A 87 -0.67 11.92 -1.93
CA GLN A 87 -1.38 10.78 -1.37
C GLN A 87 -1.87 9.87 -2.50
N GLY A 88 -1.31 8.66 -2.53
CA GLY A 88 -1.64 7.69 -3.55
C GLY A 88 -1.00 8.00 -4.90
N ILE A 89 -1.27 7.13 -5.85
CA ILE A 89 -0.73 7.24 -7.22
C ILE A 89 -1.76 7.83 -8.16
#